data_1357d2981c29c7c55563455175208e9b
#
_entry.id   1357d2981c29c7c55563455175208e9b
#
_cell.length_a   1.000
_cell.length_b   1.000
_cell.length_c   1.000
_cell.angle_alpha   90.00
_cell.angle_beta   90.00
_cell.angle_gamma   90.00
#
_symmetry.space_group_name_H-M   'P 1'
#
loop_
_entity.id
_entity.type
_entity.pdbx_description
1 polymer ?
#
loop_
_entity_poly.entity_id
_entity_poly.type
_entity_poly.pdbx_seq_one_letter_code
_entity_poly.pdbx_strand_id
1 'polypeptide(L)'
;DSGLFLVTGPTGSGKSTTLYSVLLALNETHSKKIVTLEDPIEHPLSGIRQSQINTATGYTFANGLRAILRQDPDIIMIGEIRDAETAKIAIEAAYTGHLVLATLHTQRCKEALLRLASFDIDPFFLTYTLKGILSQRLLPLSPRQVIGEWLSPTSKTEVIQSYADIETYIR
;
A
#
# COMPACT_ATOMS: atom_id res chain seq x y z
N ASP A 1 -14.42 2.44 -2.90
CA ASP A 1 -14.01 1.25 -3.65
C ASP A 1 -12.89 0.52 -2.91
N SER A 2 -12.90 -0.82 -2.96
CA SER A 2 -11.91 -1.70 -2.34
C SER A 2 -10.71 -1.96 -3.27
N GLY A 3 -9.61 -2.48 -2.71
CA GLY A 3 -8.43 -2.87 -3.45
C GLY A 3 -7.12 -2.40 -2.82
N LEU A 4 -6.01 -2.69 -3.45
CA LEU A 4 -4.66 -2.37 -3.01
C LEU A 4 -4.10 -1.20 -3.83
N PHE A 5 -3.70 -0.14 -3.15
CA PHE A 5 -2.90 0.94 -3.71
C PHE A 5 -1.51 0.95 -3.07
N LEU A 6 -0.50 1.05 -3.90
CA LEU A 6 0.89 1.08 -3.45
C LEU A 6 1.54 2.44 -3.73
N VAL A 7 2.24 2.96 -2.74
CA VAL A 7 3.15 4.09 -2.92
C VAL A 7 4.57 3.58 -2.72
N THR A 8 5.42 3.79 -3.71
CA THR A 8 6.80 3.32 -3.70
C THR A 8 7.78 4.45 -3.97
N GLY A 9 9.03 4.24 -3.64
CA GLY A 9 10.11 5.21 -3.79
C GLY A 9 11.17 5.06 -2.70
N PRO A 10 12.32 5.71 -2.85
CA PRO A 10 13.38 5.67 -1.85
C PRO A 10 12.94 6.30 -0.51
N THR A 11 13.74 6.07 0.52
CA THR A 11 13.55 6.75 1.81
C THR A 11 13.61 8.26 1.61
N GLY A 12 12.74 8.99 2.27
CA GLY A 12 12.66 10.45 2.15
C GLY A 12 11.95 10.93 0.87
N SER A 13 11.33 10.05 0.06
CA SER A 13 10.58 10.48 -1.13
C SER A 13 9.18 11.04 -0.85
N GLY A 14 8.75 11.08 0.42
CA GLY A 14 7.45 11.61 0.84
C GLY A 14 6.29 10.61 0.79
N LYS A 15 6.57 9.29 0.78
CA LYS A 15 5.53 8.25 0.75
C LYS A 15 4.51 8.39 1.88
N SER A 16 4.97 8.49 3.13
CA SER A 16 4.09 8.67 4.29
C SER A 16 3.25 9.95 4.17
N THR A 17 3.86 11.05 3.75
CA THR A 17 3.16 12.32 3.53
C THR A 17 2.04 12.19 2.50
N THR A 18 2.32 11.51 1.39
CA THR A 18 1.31 11.25 0.35
C THR A 18 0.16 10.39 0.89
N LEU A 19 0.48 9.29 1.59
CA LEU A 19 -0.56 8.45 2.19
C LEU A 19 -1.37 9.19 3.25
N TYR A 20 -0.73 9.96 4.11
CA TYR A 20 -1.43 10.77 5.11
C TYR A 20 -2.38 11.79 4.48
N SER A 21 -1.96 12.46 3.40
CA SER A 21 -2.83 13.38 2.65
C SER A 21 -4.05 12.68 2.08
N VAL A 22 -3.87 11.48 1.53
CA VAL A 22 -4.99 10.65 1.02
C VAL A 22 -5.92 10.22 2.16
N LEU A 23 -5.37 9.76 3.29
CA LEU A 23 -6.17 9.35 4.45
C LEU A 23 -6.98 10.52 5.04
N LEU A 24 -6.38 11.70 5.16
CA LEU A 24 -7.08 12.89 5.66
C LEU A 24 -8.23 13.29 4.72
N ALA A 25 -7.99 13.31 3.40
CA ALA A 25 -9.04 13.60 2.42
C ALA A 25 -10.19 12.58 2.46
N LEU A 26 -9.88 11.28 2.64
CA LEU A 26 -10.88 10.23 2.78
C LEU A 26 -11.65 10.36 4.11
N ASN A 27 -10.98 10.75 5.19
CA ASN A 27 -11.60 10.94 6.50
C ASN A 27 -12.57 12.14 6.53
N GLU A 28 -12.27 13.20 5.79
CA GLU A 28 -13.13 14.38 5.68
C GLU A 28 -14.41 14.13 4.85
N THR A 29 -14.30 13.31 3.80
CA THR A 29 -15.39 13.11 2.83
C THR A 29 -16.29 11.92 3.14
N HIS A 30 -15.84 10.98 3.95
CA HIS A 30 -16.54 9.74 4.21
C HIS A 30 -16.50 9.35 5.68
N SER A 31 -17.65 8.89 6.21
CA SER A 31 -17.71 8.28 7.55
C SER A 31 -17.12 6.86 7.51
N LYS A 32 -15.80 6.78 7.30
CA LYS A 32 -15.06 5.53 7.16
C LYS A 32 -14.19 5.25 8.36
N LYS A 33 -14.12 3.98 8.76
CA LYS A 33 -13.22 3.54 9.82
C LYS A 33 -11.83 3.29 9.25
N ILE A 34 -10.94 4.25 9.50
CA ILE A 34 -9.56 4.23 9.02
C ILE A 34 -8.64 3.77 10.15
N VAL A 35 -7.80 2.78 9.85
CA VAL A 35 -6.79 2.27 10.78
C VAL A 35 -5.44 2.19 10.08
N THR A 36 -4.37 2.55 10.81
CA THR A 36 -3.01 2.46 10.29
C THR A 36 -2.13 1.53 11.14
N LEU A 37 -1.12 0.95 10.49
CA LEU A 37 0.00 0.23 11.09
C LEU A 37 1.30 0.87 10.66
N GLU A 38 2.11 1.35 11.58
CA GLU A 38 3.26 2.21 11.29
C GLU A 38 4.50 1.84 12.15
N ASP A 39 5.69 2.12 11.63
CA ASP A 39 6.96 1.85 12.28
C ASP A 39 8.02 2.94 11.98
N PRO A 40 8.05 4.03 12.76
CA PRO A 40 7.09 4.48 13.77
C PRO A 40 5.94 5.33 13.19
N ILE A 41 4.99 5.78 14.04
CA ILE A 41 4.04 6.84 13.70
C ILE A 41 4.80 8.17 13.60
N GLU A 42 4.79 8.78 12.40
CA GLU A 42 5.50 10.04 12.17
C GLU A 42 4.74 11.25 12.73
N HIS A 43 3.42 11.28 12.51
CA HIS A 43 2.54 12.36 12.98
C HIS A 43 1.18 11.82 13.41
N PRO A 44 0.57 12.33 14.48
CA PRO A 44 -0.80 11.98 14.84
C PRO A 44 -1.80 12.56 13.84
N LEU A 45 -2.75 11.74 13.39
CA LEU A 45 -3.82 12.12 12.48
C LEU A 45 -5.17 12.14 13.23
N SER A 46 -5.84 13.29 13.21
CA SER A 46 -7.13 13.44 13.87
C SER A 46 -8.21 12.56 13.21
N GLY A 47 -8.97 11.82 14.02
CA GLY A 47 -10.05 10.96 13.53
C GLY A 47 -9.59 9.61 12.94
N ILE A 48 -8.29 9.33 12.91
CA ILE A 48 -7.71 8.10 12.39
C ILE A 48 -7.08 7.30 13.54
N ARG A 49 -7.37 6.01 13.58
CA ARG A 49 -6.77 5.12 14.58
C ARG A 49 -5.41 4.64 14.09
N GLN A 50 -4.35 5.11 14.71
CA GLN A 50 -2.98 4.74 14.39
C GLN A 50 -2.43 3.73 15.40
N SER A 51 -1.77 2.69 14.91
CA SER A 51 -1.13 1.65 15.72
C SER A 51 0.35 1.54 15.34
N GLN A 52 1.20 1.67 16.33
CA GLN A 52 2.65 1.57 16.15
C GLN A 52 3.13 0.14 16.36
N ILE A 53 3.94 -0.35 15.44
CA ILE A 53 4.59 -1.66 15.53
C ILE A 53 5.55 -1.69 16.73
N ASN A 54 5.58 -2.83 17.41
CA ASN A 54 6.51 -3.10 18.49
C ASN A 54 6.97 -4.57 18.40
N THR A 55 8.04 -4.81 17.66
CA THR A 55 8.57 -6.16 17.44
C THR A 55 9.07 -6.83 18.73
N ALA A 56 9.50 -6.05 19.74
CA ALA A 56 9.93 -6.58 21.02
C ALA A 56 8.80 -7.28 21.79
N THR A 57 7.55 -6.87 21.56
CA THR A 57 6.36 -7.50 22.16
C THR A 57 5.66 -8.48 21.22
N GLY A 58 6.24 -8.76 20.04
CA GLY A 58 5.63 -9.60 19.01
C GLY A 58 4.53 -8.89 18.20
N TYR A 59 4.31 -7.59 18.38
CA TYR A 59 3.38 -6.82 17.55
C TYR A 59 4.06 -6.40 16.26
N THR A 60 4.05 -7.32 15.29
CA THR A 60 4.59 -7.15 13.94
C THR A 60 3.52 -6.60 12.99
N PHE A 61 3.91 -6.21 11.77
CA PHE A 61 2.95 -5.82 10.72
C PHE A 61 1.94 -6.93 10.43
N ALA A 62 2.37 -8.17 10.30
CA ALA A 62 1.47 -9.30 10.05
C ALA A 62 0.47 -9.53 11.21
N ASN A 63 0.96 -9.55 12.46
CA ASN A 63 0.11 -9.75 13.63
C ASN A 63 -0.84 -8.57 13.85
N GLY A 64 -0.35 -7.35 13.67
CA GLY A 64 -1.15 -6.13 13.76
C GLY A 64 -2.25 -6.10 12.71
N LEU A 65 -1.93 -6.46 11.46
CA LEU A 65 -2.90 -6.49 10.37
C LEU A 65 -4.02 -7.50 10.63
N ARG A 66 -3.68 -8.72 11.09
CA ARG A 66 -4.70 -9.70 11.52
C ARG A 66 -5.59 -9.17 12.65
N ALA A 67 -5.04 -8.42 13.59
CA ALA A 67 -5.80 -7.85 14.69
C ALA A 67 -6.73 -6.73 14.21
N ILE A 68 -6.29 -5.90 13.28
CA ILE A 68 -7.06 -4.80 12.68
C ILE A 68 -8.23 -5.33 11.86
N LEU A 69 -8.03 -6.37 11.06
CA LEU A 69 -9.10 -6.98 10.25
C LEU A 69 -10.29 -7.45 11.08
N ARG A 70 -10.08 -7.82 12.35
CA ARG A 70 -11.18 -8.18 13.27
C ARG A 70 -11.91 -6.98 13.89
N GLN A 71 -11.53 -5.78 13.50
CA GLN A 71 -12.15 -4.54 13.99
C GLN A 71 -13.08 -3.89 12.96
N ASP A 72 -13.41 -4.58 11.87
CA ASP A 72 -14.23 -4.08 10.77
C ASP A 72 -13.77 -2.69 10.25
N PRO A 73 -12.51 -2.54 9.79
CA PRO A 73 -12.05 -1.31 9.18
C PRO A 73 -12.59 -1.21 7.76
N ASP A 74 -12.83 0.01 7.27
CA ASP A 74 -13.08 0.25 5.84
C ASP A 74 -11.78 0.47 5.07
N ILE A 75 -10.84 1.16 5.72
CA ILE A 75 -9.57 1.57 5.12
C ILE A 75 -8.42 1.18 6.05
N ILE A 76 -7.44 0.53 5.49
CA ILE A 76 -6.23 0.11 6.21
C ILE A 76 -5.02 0.73 5.53
N MET A 77 -4.17 1.43 6.30
CA MET A 77 -2.87 1.85 5.82
C MET A 77 -1.80 1.01 6.48
N ILE A 78 -0.90 0.45 5.68
CA ILE A 78 0.27 -0.31 6.12
C ILE A 78 1.51 0.54 5.78
N GLY A 79 2.21 1.00 6.80
CA GLY A 79 3.39 1.86 6.66
C GLY A 79 4.37 1.31 5.64
N GLU A 80 4.65 0.02 5.71
CA GLU A 80 5.42 -0.67 4.68
C GLU A 80 5.17 -2.19 4.66
N ILE A 81 5.33 -2.80 3.49
CA ILE A 81 5.32 -4.25 3.30
C ILE A 81 6.76 -4.73 3.15
N ARG A 82 7.30 -5.41 4.18
CA ARG A 82 8.68 -5.90 4.19
C ARG A 82 8.80 -7.37 3.82
N ASP A 83 7.76 -8.16 4.09
CA ASP A 83 7.78 -9.63 4.05
C ASP A 83 6.55 -10.22 3.35
N ALA A 84 6.68 -11.50 2.98
CA ALA A 84 5.64 -12.24 2.27
C ALA A 84 4.38 -12.44 3.10
N GLU A 85 4.50 -12.59 4.42
CA GLU A 85 3.35 -12.79 5.30
C GLU A 85 2.45 -11.56 5.33
N THR A 86 3.05 -10.39 5.56
CA THR A 86 2.34 -9.09 5.52
C THR A 86 1.72 -8.84 4.15
N ALA A 87 2.46 -9.14 3.06
CA ALA A 87 1.97 -8.95 1.69
C ALA A 87 0.73 -9.82 1.41
N LYS A 88 0.76 -11.10 1.78
CA LYS A 88 -0.37 -12.03 1.57
C LYS A 88 -1.61 -11.57 2.32
N ILE A 89 -1.49 -11.17 3.59
CA ILE A 89 -2.62 -10.68 4.39
C ILE A 89 -3.17 -9.36 3.82
N ALA A 90 -2.32 -8.45 3.36
CA ALA A 90 -2.72 -7.17 2.77
C ALA A 90 -3.54 -7.39 1.49
N ILE A 91 -3.12 -8.32 0.63
CA ILE A 91 -3.82 -8.66 -0.61
C ILE A 91 -5.14 -9.36 -0.32
N GLU A 92 -5.17 -10.29 0.65
CA GLU A 92 -6.40 -10.93 1.10
C GLU A 92 -7.40 -9.91 1.63
N ALA A 93 -6.96 -8.96 2.45
CA ALA A 93 -7.80 -7.86 2.93
C ALA A 93 -8.37 -7.02 1.77
N ALA A 94 -7.54 -6.68 0.79
CA ALA A 94 -7.97 -5.96 -0.41
C ALA A 94 -8.98 -6.76 -1.25
N TYR A 95 -8.79 -8.08 -1.35
CA TYR A 95 -9.68 -8.99 -2.07
C TYR A 95 -11.04 -9.13 -1.37
N THR A 96 -11.05 -9.15 -0.03
CA THR A 96 -12.27 -9.28 0.79
C THR A 96 -13.03 -7.98 1.00
N GLY A 97 -12.64 -6.88 0.36
CA GLY A 97 -13.45 -5.67 0.28
C GLY A 97 -12.88 -4.44 0.98
N HIS A 98 -11.72 -4.52 1.62
CA HIS A 98 -11.07 -3.38 2.25
C HIS A 98 -10.31 -2.52 1.23
N LEU A 99 -10.24 -1.23 1.47
CA LEU A 99 -9.27 -0.36 0.81
C LEU A 99 -7.94 -0.44 1.57
N VAL A 100 -6.93 -0.99 0.93
CA VAL A 100 -5.59 -1.14 1.51
C VAL A 100 -4.62 -0.17 0.83
N LEU A 101 -4.00 0.69 1.61
CA LEU A 101 -2.96 1.61 1.19
C LEU A 101 -1.64 1.13 1.81
N ALA A 102 -0.60 0.95 1.02
CA ALA A 102 0.68 0.47 1.57
C ALA A 102 1.88 1.09 0.87
N THR A 103 3.06 0.99 1.53
CA THR A 103 4.30 1.37 0.86
C THR A 103 5.22 0.18 0.60
N LEU A 104 6.04 0.34 -0.43
CA LEU A 104 7.17 -0.53 -0.75
C LEU A 104 8.43 0.33 -0.98
N HIS A 105 9.60 -0.26 -0.69
CA HIS A 105 10.90 0.39 -0.93
C HIS A 105 11.48 -0.04 -2.28
N THR A 106 10.78 0.31 -3.38
CA THR A 106 11.27 0.11 -4.76
C THR A 106 11.31 1.44 -5.49
N GLN A 107 12.12 1.54 -6.54
CA GLN A 107 12.35 2.83 -7.20
C GLN A 107 11.40 3.11 -8.35
N ARG A 108 10.73 2.07 -8.88
CA ARG A 108 9.83 2.12 -10.02
C ARG A 108 8.59 1.24 -9.79
N CYS A 109 7.51 1.53 -10.50
CA CYS A 109 6.30 0.71 -10.45
C CYS A 109 6.56 -0.74 -10.84
N LYS A 110 7.36 -0.98 -11.89
CA LYS A 110 7.77 -2.33 -12.30
C LYS A 110 8.46 -3.12 -11.19
N GLU A 111 9.37 -2.48 -10.48
CA GLU A 111 10.10 -3.12 -9.38
C GLU A 111 9.16 -3.49 -8.22
N ALA A 112 8.12 -2.68 -7.98
CA ALA A 112 7.10 -2.99 -6.99
C ALA A 112 6.34 -4.27 -7.35
N LEU A 113 5.97 -4.45 -8.61
CA LEU A 113 5.35 -5.69 -9.10
C LEU A 113 6.29 -6.89 -8.95
N LEU A 114 7.56 -6.76 -9.34
CA LEU A 114 8.56 -7.82 -9.18
C LEU A 114 8.79 -8.14 -7.70
N ARG A 115 8.74 -7.14 -6.82
CA ARG A 115 8.84 -7.35 -5.37
C ARG A 115 7.65 -8.14 -4.83
N LEU A 116 6.42 -7.81 -5.23
CA LEU A 116 5.23 -8.59 -4.88
C LEU A 116 5.32 -10.02 -5.42
N ALA A 117 5.80 -10.18 -6.66
CA ALA A 117 6.05 -11.48 -7.24
C ALA A 117 7.03 -12.33 -6.40
N SER A 118 8.08 -11.71 -5.86
CA SER A 118 9.06 -12.39 -5.02
C SER A 118 8.51 -12.88 -3.67
N PHE A 119 7.31 -12.45 -3.28
CA PHE A 119 6.60 -12.90 -2.08
C PHE A 119 5.70 -14.13 -2.32
N ASP A 120 5.80 -14.74 -3.50
CA ASP A 120 5.00 -15.92 -3.86
C ASP A 120 3.49 -15.66 -3.70
N ILE A 121 3.05 -14.55 -4.28
CA ILE A 121 1.66 -14.16 -4.33
C ILE A 121 1.06 -14.67 -5.65
N ASP A 122 -0.09 -15.33 -5.55
CA ASP A 122 -0.78 -15.78 -6.75
C ASP A 122 -1.14 -14.57 -7.66
N PRO A 123 -0.70 -14.56 -8.92
CA PRO A 123 -1.00 -13.49 -9.88
C PRO A 123 -2.49 -13.17 -10.01
N PHE A 124 -3.34 -14.17 -9.83
CA PHE A 124 -4.80 -14.00 -9.85
C PHE A 124 -5.24 -12.96 -8.81
N PHE A 125 -4.86 -13.12 -7.53
CA PHE A 125 -5.23 -12.17 -6.49
C PHE A 125 -4.66 -10.78 -6.75
N LEU A 126 -3.44 -10.70 -7.25
CA LEU A 126 -2.81 -9.42 -7.57
C LEU A 126 -3.58 -8.68 -8.67
N THR A 127 -4.01 -9.37 -9.73
CA THR A 127 -4.80 -8.79 -10.81
C THR A 127 -6.13 -8.19 -10.32
N TYR A 128 -6.81 -8.89 -9.43
CA TYR A 128 -8.10 -8.43 -8.92
C TYR A 128 -8.01 -7.31 -7.88
N THR A 129 -6.94 -7.31 -7.09
CA THR A 129 -6.83 -6.39 -5.96
C THR A 129 -6.07 -5.12 -6.28
N LEU A 130 -5.03 -5.19 -7.12
CA LEU A 130 -4.20 -4.04 -7.41
C LEU A 130 -4.98 -2.97 -8.19
N LYS A 131 -5.07 -1.77 -7.64
CA LYS A 131 -5.75 -0.62 -8.24
C LYS A 131 -4.78 0.42 -8.79
N GLY A 132 -3.58 0.47 -8.25
CA GLY A 132 -2.54 1.36 -8.74
C GLY A 132 -1.25 1.30 -7.95
N ILE A 133 -0.19 1.73 -8.60
CA ILE A 133 1.12 1.94 -7.99
C ILE A 133 1.59 3.34 -8.34
N LEU A 134 1.94 4.12 -7.33
CA LEU A 134 2.59 5.41 -7.48
C LEU A 134 4.05 5.27 -7.05
N SER A 135 4.98 5.40 -7.99
CA SER A 135 6.40 5.54 -7.66
C SER A 135 6.78 7.00 -7.62
N GLN A 136 7.29 7.49 -6.49
CA GLN A 136 7.54 8.91 -6.30
C GLN A 136 8.96 9.22 -5.85
N ARG A 137 9.43 10.42 -6.22
CA ARG A 137 10.67 11.04 -5.78
C ARG A 137 10.46 12.51 -5.45
N LEU A 138 11.23 13.04 -4.50
CA LEU A 138 11.30 14.45 -4.22
C LEU A 138 12.47 15.07 -4.99
N LEU A 139 12.17 16.12 -5.75
CA LEU A 139 13.22 16.97 -6.33
C LEU A 139 13.70 17.95 -5.27
N PRO A 140 15.03 18.19 -5.19
CA PRO A 140 15.63 19.14 -4.24
C PRO A 140 15.44 20.60 -4.69
N LEU A 141 14.20 20.95 -5.03
CA LEU A 141 13.82 22.31 -5.42
C LEU A 141 13.28 23.08 -4.21
N SER A 142 13.17 24.40 -4.33
CA SER A 142 12.54 25.25 -3.32
C SER A 142 11.33 25.99 -3.96
N PRO A 143 10.08 25.63 -3.62
CA PRO A 143 9.66 24.55 -2.72
C PRO A 143 9.94 23.14 -3.29
N ARG A 144 10.02 22.13 -2.41
CA ARG A 144 10.20 20.73 -2.83
C ARG A 144 9.04 20.29 -3.72
N GLN A 145 9.36 19.62 -4.81
CA GLN A 145 8.37 19.10 -5.75
C GLN A 145 8.41 17.56 -5.78
N VAL A 146 7.23 16.96 -5.82
CA VAL A 146 7.06 15.52 -6.02
C VAL A 146 6.96 15.25 -7.52
N ILE A 147 7.77 14.31 -8.00
CA ILE A 147 7.60 13.71 -9.32
C ILE A 147 7.30 12.23 -9.15
N GLY A 148 6.51 11.67 -10.03
CA GLY A 148 6.11 10.26 -9.91
C GLY A 148 5.79 9.60 -11.23
N GLU A 149 5.91 8.28 -11.20
CA GLU A 149 5.42 7.35 -12.21
C GLU A 149 4.14 6.72 -11.66
N TRP A 150 3.08 6.70 -12.46
CA TRP A 150 1.82 6.07 -12.10
C TRP A 150 1.59 4.84 -12.97
N LEU A 151 1.24 3.73 -12.35
CA LEU A 151 0.76 2.53 -13.03
C LEU A 151 -0.65 2.23 -12.51
N SER A 152 -1.61 2.20 -13.45
CA SER A 152 -2.98 1.76 -13.19
C SER A 152 -3.29 0.58 -14.09
N PRO A 153 -3.86 -0.49 -13.57
CA PRO A 153 -4.41 -1.55 -14.41
C PRO A 153 -5.55 -0.98 -15.25
N THR A 154 -5.34 -0.84 -16.55
CA THR A 154 -6.23 -0.10 -17.45
C THR A 154 -7.45 -0.88 -17.90
N SER A 155 -7.48 -2.21 -17.72
CA SER A 155 -8.68 -3.01 -17.98
C SER A 155 -8.76 -4.24 -17.08
N LYS A 156 -9.99 -4.55 -16.66
CA LYS A 156 -10.30 -5.80 -15.93
C LYS A 156 -10.15 -7.05 -16.80
N THR A 157 -9.83 -6.89 -18.08
CA THR A 157 -9.77 -7.96 -19.08
C THR A 157 -8.35 -8.48 -19.33
N GLU A 158 -7.33 -7.72 -18.90
CA GLU A 158 -5.95 -8.18 -18.99
C GLU A 158 -5.59 -8.93 -17.71
N VAL A 159 -5.89 -10.21 -17.72
CA VAL A 159 -5.55 -11.12 -16.60
C VAL A 159 -4.05 -11.33 -16.59
N ILE A 160 -3.37 -10.95 -15.53
CA ILE A 160 -1.99 -11.37 -15.27
C ILE A 160 -2.05 -12.89 -14.99
N GLN A 161 -1.87 -13.71 -16.01
CA GLN A 161 -1.90 -15.17 -15.88
C GLN A 161 -0.58 -15.73 -15.34
N SER A 162 0.50 -14.97 -15.53
CA SER A 162 1.83 -15.32 -15.04
C SER A 162 2.66 -14.07 -14.79
N TYR A 163 3.76 -14.20 -14.02
CA TYR A 163 4.69 -13.09 -13.85
C TYR A 163 5.39 -12.64 -15.14
N ALA A 164 5.41 -13.47 -16.19
CA ALA A 164 5.88 -13.10 -17.52
C ALA A 164 4.98 -12.03 -18.16
N ASP A 165 3.68 -12.01 -17.84
CA ASP A 165 2.72 -11.04 -18.37
C ASP A 165 2.92 -9.65 -17.75
N ILE A 166 3.55 -9.57 -16.58
CA ILE A 166 3.92 -8.29 -15.95
C ILE A 166 4.82 -7.46 -16.85
N GLU A 167 5.69 -8.08 -17.65
CA GLU A 167 6.53 -7.37 -18.61
C GLU A 167 5.72 -6.73 -19.76
N THR A 168 4.60 -7.31 -20.13
CA THR A 168 3.69 -6.80 -21.15
C THR A 168 2.85 -5.63 -20.64
N TYR A 169 2.56 -5.59 -19.35
CA TYR A 169 1.80 -4.52 -18.68
C TYR A 169 2.57 -3.19 -18.58
N ILE A 170 3.86 -3.21 -18.82
CA ILE A 170 4.80 -2.10 -18.53
C ILE A 170 5.35 -1.49 -19.84
N ARG A 171 4.89 -1.92 -20.98
CA ARG A 171 5.15 -1.26 -22.27
C ARG A 171 4.04 -0.22 -22.57
#